data_c379e36f94707fda6ce6ebfc43bc0575
#
_entry.id   c379e36f94707fda6ce6ebfc43bc0575
#
_cell.length_a   1.000
_cell.length_b   1.000
_cell.length_c   1.000
_cell.angle_alpha   90.00
_cell.angle_beta   90.00
_cell.angle_gamma   90.00
#
_symmetry.space_group_name_H-M   'P 1'
#
loop_
_entity.id
_entity.type
_entity.pdbx_description
1 polymer ?
#
loop_
_entity_poly.entity_id
_entity_poly.type
_entity_poly.pdbx_seq_one_letter_code
_entity_poly.pdbx_strand_id
1 'polypeptide(L)'
;MTTRRIIASSGGFVSTPGLWGVMRPGGIFLEALRLSGKERPRVCLVMTASGDDSQYLSMMYSALSDAGCDVDHLALFTQPNRRPEEALGRADVIWVGGGSVANLLALWRLHGVDDAMRAAWERGAVLGGVSAGSICWHTGGPTDSFGSELVAVTNGLALLPYGNGVHYDSEA
;
A
#
# COMPACT_ATOMS: atom_id res chain seq x y z
N MET A 1 -0.93 -3.55 -25.13
CA MET A 1 -0.22 -4.00 -23.90
C MET A 1 -0.70 -3.12 -22.74
N THR A 2 -1.10 -3.71 -21.64
CA THR A 2 -1.53 -2.96 -20.45
C THR A 2 -0.32 -2.31 -19.78
N THR A 3 -0.39 -1.01 -19.50
CA THR A 3 0.70 -0.29 -18.83
C THR A 3 0.72 -0.64 -17.35
N ARG A 4 1.80 -1.23 -16.87
CA ARG A 4 2.04 -1.56 -15.47
C ARG A 4 2.61 -0.35 -14.73
N ARG A 5 2.06 0.00 -13.57
CA ARG A 5 2.42 1.20 -12.81
C ARG A 5 2.59 0.91 -11.34
N ILE A 6 3.64 1.46 -10.75
CA ILE A 6 3.90 1.42 -9.30
C ILE A 6 4.25 2.82 -8.83
N ILE A 7 3.65 3.25 -7.72
CA ILE A 7 4.01 4.47 -6.98
C ILE A 7 4.57 4.06 -5.63
N ALA A 8 5.88 4.09 -5.51
CA ALA A 8 6.61 3.82 -4.28
C ALA A 8 6.98 5.15 -3.61
N SER A 9 6.57 5.38 -2.37
CA SER A 9 6.71 6.68 -1.72
C SER A 9 6.98 6.58 -0.21
N SER A 10 7.33 7.72 0.39
CA SER A 10 7.41 7.89 1.85
C SER A 10 6.16 8.53 2.45
N GLY A 11 5.14 8.87 1.65
CA GLY A 11 3.87 9.45 2.07
C GLY A 11 2.79 9.27 1.03
N GLY A 12 1.57 9.69 1.32
CA GLY A 12 0.45 9.54 0.37
C GLY A 12 -0.80 10.30 0.80
N PHE A 13 -0.97 10.48 2.10
CA PHE A 13 -2.04 11.26 2.70
C PHE A 13 -1.48 12.44 3.47
N VAL A 14 -2.27 13.48 3.59
CA VAL A 14 -1.90 14.71 4.31
C VAL A 14 -3.03 15.10 5.26
N SER A 15 -2.68 15.73 6.38
CA SER A 15 -3.66 16.27 7.32
C SER A 15 -4.47 17.40 6.67
N THR A 16 -5.75 17.49 7.01
CA THR A 16 -6.59 18.60 6.58
C THR A 16 -6.33 19.80 7.50
N PRO A 17 -5.93 20.96 6.96
CA PRO A 17 -5.66 22.13 7.78
C PRO A 17 -6.86 22.51 8.66
N GLY A 18 -6.58 22.74 9.94
CA GLY A 18 -7.60 23.14 10.92
C GLY A 18 -8.52 22.01 11.43
N LEU A 19 -8.39 20.80 10.96
CA LEU A 19 -9.18 19.65 11.40
C LEU A 19 -8.28 18.54 11.94
N TRP A 20 -8.29 18.35 13.24
CA TRP A 20 -7.49 17.31 13.88
C TRP A 20 -8.02 15.91 13.53
N GLY A 21 -7.10 15.00 13.14
CA GLY A 21 -7.43 13.62 12.81
C GLY A 21 -8.12 13.44 11.45
N VAL A 22 -8.37 14.51 10.68
CA VAL A 22 -8.96 14.42 9.34
C VAL A 22 -7.86 14.40 8.29
N MET A 23 -7.84 13.33 7.50
CA MET A 23 -6.88 13.14 6.42
C MET A 23 -7.54 13.35 5.06
N ARG A 24 -6.72 13.71 4.08
CA ARG A 24 -7.12 13.76 2.67
C ARG A 24 -6.02 13.18 1.79
N PRO A 25 -6.35 12.70 0.58
CA PRO A 25 -5.34 12.27 -0.37
C PRO A 25 -4.36 13.41 -0.67
N GLY A 26 -3.07 13.12 -0.55
CA GLY A 26 -2.00 14.01 -0.99
C GLY A 26 -1.72 13.86 -2.48
N GLY A 27 -0.86 14.73 -3.04
CA GLY A 27 -0.57 14.75 -4.47
C GLY A 27 -0.11 13.40 -5.04
N ILE A 28 0.68 12.66 -4.28
CA ILE A 28 1.17 11.32 -4.68
C ILE A 28 0.00 10.32 -4.81
N PHE A 29 -0.93 10.32 -3.85
CA PHE A 29 -2.09 9.44 -3.92
C PHE A 29 -3.05 9.87 -5.05
N LEU A 30 -3.28 11.19 -5.22
CA LEU A 30 -4.09 11.72 -6.33
C LEU A 30 -3.51 11.30 -7.69
N GLU A 31 -2.20 11.24 -7.82
CA GLU A 31 -1.55 10.72 -9.04
C GLU A 31 -1.85 9.22 -9.25
N ALA A 32 -1.88 8.40 -8.19
CA ALA A 32 -2.30 7.01 -8.30
C ALA A 32 -3.74 6.89 -8.84
N LEU A 33 -4.66 7.71 -8.32
CA LEU A 33 -6.04 7.76 -8.81
C LEU A 33 -6.10 8.17 -10.28
N ARG A 34 -5.39 9.24 -10.64
CA ARG A 34 -5.31 9.72 -12.04
C ARG A 34 -4.79 8.64 -12.99
N LEU A 35 -3.75 7.92 -12.58
CA LEU A 35 -3.14 6.85 -13.37
C LEU A 35 -4.06 5.64 -13.58
N SER A 36 -5.07 5.45 -12.74
CA SER A 36 -6.08 4.40 -12.93
C SER A 36 -6.93 4.63 -14.19
N GLY A 37 -7.04 5.89 -14.62
CA GLY A 37 -7.86 6.30 -15.76
C GLY A 37 -9.37 6.15 -15.50
N LYS A 38 -9.79 6.01 -14.26
CA LYS A 38 -11.18 5.87 -13.86
C LYS A 38 -11.71 7.18 -13.25
N GLU A 39 -12.95 7.52 -13.56
CA GLU A 39 -13.65 8.65 -12.94
C GLU A 39 -13.96 8.35 -11.45
N ARG A 40 -14.35 7.12 -11.17
CA ARG A 40 -14.59 6.59 -9.82
C ARG A 40 -13.76 5.33 -9.58
N PRO A 41 -12.48 5.48 -9.17
CA PRO A 41 -11.60 4.33 -9.00
C PRO A 41 -12.05 3.44 -7.84
N ARG A 42 -11.91 2.13 -8.02
CA ARG A 42 -11.99 1.16 -6.93
C ARG A 42 -10.62 1.06 -6.27
N VAL A 43 -10.55 1.50 -5.02
CA VAL A 43 -9.33 1.49 -4.23
C VAL A 43 -9.40 0.36 -3.21
N CYS A 44 -8.44 -0.55 -3.26
CA CYS A 44 -8.26 -1.56 -2.23
C CYS A 44 -7.13 -1.14 -1.30
N LEU A 45 -7.44 -0.91 -0.02
CA LEU A 45 -6.48 -0.62 1.03
C LEU A 45 -5.94 -1.92 1.61
N VAL A 46 -4.62 -2.00 1.81
CA VAL A 46 -3.95 -3.17 2.41
C VAL A 46 -3.04 -2.69 3.53
N MET A 47 -3.51 -2.82 4.77
CA MET A 47 -2.84 -2.28 5.96
C MET A 47 -2.11 -3.36 6.77
N THR A 48 -1.71 -4.45 6.11
CA THR A 48 -1.03 -5.60 6.75
C THR A 48 0.21 -5.19 7.53
N ALA A 49 1.00 -4.23 7.02
CA ALA A 49 2.23 -3.78 7.69
C ALA A 49 1.99 -3.17 9.08
N SER A 50 0.82 -2.59 9.31
CA SER A 50 0.38 -2.01 10.61
C SER A 50 -0.53 -2.93 11.43
N GLY A 51 -0.67 -4.21 11.03
CA GLY A 51 -1.55 -5.15 11.71
C GLY A 51 -3.03 -4.93 11.43
N ASP A 52 -3.36 -4.42 10.26
CA ASP A 52 -4.72 -4.03 9.84
C ASP A 52 -5.37 -3.02 10.80
N ASP A 53 -4.59 -2.01 11.22
CA ASP A 53 -5.01 -0.96 12.14
C ASP A 53 -6.34 -0.33 11.72
N SER A 54 -7.36 -0.55 12.54
CA SER A 54 -8.74 -0.16 12.22
C SER A 54 -8.98 1.35 12.28
N GLN A 55 -8.24 2.08 13.11
CA GLN A 55 -8.34 3.53 13.22
C GLN A 55 -7.76 4.17 11.96
N TYR A 56 -6.57 3.75 11.55
CA TYR A 56 -5.94 4.23 10.33
C TYR A 56 -6.79 3.88 9.09
N LEU A 57 -7.31 2.65 9.04
CA LEU A 57 -8.19 2.22 7.97
C LEU A 57 -9.45 3.09 7.87
N SER A 58 -10.10 3.40 9.01
CA SER A 58 -11.28 4.28 9.05
C SER A 58 -10.99 5.68 8.52
N MET A 59 -9.85 6.26 8.88
CA MET A 59 -9.42 7.57 8.38
C MET A 59 -9.22 7.55 6.86
N MET A 60 -8.62 6.48 6.31
CA MET A 60 -8.43 6.32 4.88
C MET A 60 -9.75 6.14 4.14
N TYR A 61 -10.69 5.38 4.70
CA TYR A 61 -12.03 5.23 4.12
C TYR A 61 -12.74 6.58 3.98
N SER A 62 -12.74 7.40 5.05
CA SER A 62 -13.33 8.74 5.00
C SER A 62 -12.69 9.59 3.92
N ALA A 63 -11.35 9.69 3.95
CA ALA A 63 -10.59 10.52 3.01
C ALA A 63 -10.84 10.15 1.54
N LEU A 64 -10.95 8.86 1.24
CA LEU A 64 -11.12 8.37 -0.13
C LEU A 64 -12.58 8.40 -0.59
N SER A 65 -13.53 8.19 0.32
CA SER A 65 -14.96 8.36 0.01
C SER A 65 -15.26 9.81 -0.34
N ASP A 66 -14.71 10.76 0.42
CA ASP A 66 -14.82 12.20 0.15
C ASP A 66 -14.16 12.60 -1.19
N ALA A 67 -13.13 11.84 -1.60
CA ALA A 67 -12.48 12.00 -2.90
C ALA A 67 -13.20 11.29 -4.06
N GLY A 68 -14.38 10.69 -3.82
CA GLY A 68 -15.21 10.06 -4.85
C GLY A 68 -14.77 8.65 -5.25
N CYS A 69 -13.99 7.96 -4.42
CA CYS A 69 -13.57 6.59 -4.69
C CYS A 69 -14.56 5.54 -4.17
N ASP A 70 -14.59 4.39 -4.82
CA ASP A 70 -15.15 3.17 -4.23
C ASP A 70 -14.06 2.48 -3.41
N VAL A 71 -14.21 2.48 -2.08
CA VAL A 71 -13.18 2.01 -1.16
C VAL A 71 -13.50 0.63 -0.64
N ASP A 72 -12.50 -0.23 -0.63
CA ASP A 72 -12.52 -1.56 -0.07
C ASP A 72 -11.18 -1.85 0.63
N HIS A 73 -11.08 -2.95 1.37
CA HIS A 73 -9.82 -3.35 1.98
C HIS A 73 -9.65 -4.86 2.05
N LEU A 74 -8.39 -5.28 2.09
CA LEU A 74 -8.00 -6.63 2.44
C LEU A 74 -7.37 -6.61 3.84
N ALA A 75 -8.02 -7.26 4.78
CA ALA A 75 -7.50 -7.57 6.11
C ALA A 75 -7.03 -9.02 6.18
N LEU A 76 -5.96 -9.28 6.91
CA LEU A 76 -5.36 -10.61 7.07
C LEU A 76 -5.23 -11.03 8.54
N PHE A 77 -5.14 -10.05 9.46
CA PHE A 77 -5.02 -10.32 10.89
C PHE A 77 -6.34 -10.84 11.47
N THR A 78 -6.24 -11.69 12.48
CA THR A 78 -7.30 -12.51 13.06
C THR A 78 -7.77 -13.57 12.07
N GLN A 79 -8.33 -13.17 10.94
CA GLN A 79 -8.64 -14.01 9.78
C GLN A 79 -8.86 -13.13 8.55
N PRO A 80 -8.58 -13.62 7.35
CA PRO A 80 -8.85 -12.85 6.13
C PRO A 80 -10.33 -12.51 6.00
N ASN A 81 -10.64 -11.23 5.73
CA ASN A 81 -12.02 -10.78 5.52
C ASN A 81 -12.59 -11.24 4.18
N ARG A 82 -11.72 -11.57 3.22
CA ARG A 82 -12.05 -12.19 1.91
C ARG A 82 -10.80 -12.80 1.30
N ARG A 83 -10.97 -13.52 0.19
CA ARG A 83 -9.83 -14.08 -0.55
C ARG A 83 -9.04 -12.97 -1.24
N PRO A 84 -7.69 -13.01 -1.21
CA PRO A 84 -6.85 -11.99 -1.84
C PRO A 84 -7.18 -11.76 -3.31
N GLU A 85 -7.42 -12.83 -4.09
CA GLU A 85 -7.73 -12.74 -5.52
C GLU A 85 -9.03 -11.97 -5.78
N GLU A 86 -10.01 -12.08 -4.88
CA GLU A 86 -11.29 -11.38 -4.99
C GLU A 86 -11.14 -9.89 -4.65
N ALA A 87 -10.41 -9.58 -3.55
CA ALA A 87 -10.19 -8.22 -3.12
C ALA A 87 -9.37 -7.44 -4.16
N LEU A 88 -8.21 -7.98 -4.53
CA LEU A 88 -7.25 -7.31 -5.41
C LEU A 88 -7.66 -7.40 -6.88
N GLY A 89 -8.36 -8.47 -7.27
CA GLY A 89 -8.81 -8.68 -8.65
C GLY A 89 -9.80 -7.62 -9.17
N ARG A 90 -10.47 -6.90 -8.29
CA ARG A 90 -11.45 -5.84 -8.64
C ARG A 90 -10.87 -4.43 -8.56
N ALA A 91 -9.71 -4.25 -7.92
CA ALA A 91 -9.14 -2.95 -7.65
C ALA A 91 -8.57 -2.31 -8.92
N ASP A 92 -8.80 -1.02 -9.09
CA ASP A 92 -8.13 -0.16 -10.07
C ASP A 92 -6.85 0.42 -9.47
N VAL A 93 -6.86 0.68 -8.15
CA VAL A 93 -5.70 1.12 -7.36
C VAL A 93 -5.60 0.23 -6.13
N ILE A 94 -4.41 -0.26 -5.83
CA ILE A 94 -4.11 -0.99 -4.60
C ILE A 94 -3.09 -0.15 -3.82
N TRP A 95 -3.45 0.22 -2.58
CA TRP A 95 -2.58 1.04 -1.74
C TRP A 95 -2.17 0.30 -0.48
N VAL A 96 -0.86 0.17 -0.29
CA VAL A 96 -0.27 -0.55 0.84
C VAL A 96 0.25 0.42 1.88
N GLY A 97 -0.18 0.23 3.11
CA GLY A 97 0.21 1.04 4.25
C GLY A 97 1.64 0.80 4.73
N GLY A 98 2.13 1.71 5.57
CA GLY A 98 3.40 1.59 6.27
C GLY A 98 3.32 0.72 7.52
N GLY A 99 4.49 0.44 8.10
CA GLY A 99 4.68 -0.39 9.29
C GLY A 99 5.80 -1.41 9.09
N SER A 100 5.65 -2.62 9.60
CA SER A 100 6.65 -3.69 9.45
C SER A 100 6.58 -4.35 8.07
N VAL A 101 7.58 -4.12 7.23
CA VAL A 101 7.69 -4.82 5.93
C VAL A 101 7.97 -6.31 6.10
N ALA A 102 8.66 -6.72 7.17
CA ALA A 102 8.93 -8.12 7.46
C ALA A 102 7.63 -8.89 7.73
N ASN A 103 6.76 -8.36 8.60
CA ASN A 103 5.46 -8.96 8.91
C ASN A 103 4.54 -8.97 7.69
N LEU A 104 4.51 -7.88 6.93
CA LEU A 104 3.76 -7.77 5.69
C LEU A 104 4.14 -8.89 4.72
N LEU A 105 5.43 -9.04 4.40
CA LEU A 105 5.89 -10.04 3.44
C LEU A 105 5.66 -11.47 3.92
N ALA A 106 5.81 -11.74 5.23
CA ALA A 106 5.55 -13.05 5.81
C ALA A 106 4.07 -13.46 5.66
N LEU A 107 3.15 -12.56 6.04
CA LEU A 107 1.72 -12.81 5.92
C LEU A 107 1.26 -12.89 4.45
N TRP A 108 1.78 -12.04 3.60
CA TRP A 108 1.42 -12.07 2.18
C TRP A 108 1.75 -13.41 1.54
N ARG A 109 2.94 -13.97 1.82
CA ARG A 109 3.31 -15.30 1.31
C ARG A 109 2.46 -16.42 1.90
N LEU A 110 2.13 -16.32 3.19
CA LEU A 110 1.28 -17.31 3.84
C LEU A 110 -0.12 -17.37 3.21
N HIS A 111 -0.66 -16.22 2.79
CA HIS A 111 -2.02 -16.09 2.28
C HIS A 111 -2.11 -15.95 0.75
N GLY A 112 -0.99 -16.03 0.01
CA GLY A 112 -0.97 -15.91 -1.46
C GLY A 112 -1.27 -14.49 -1.96
N VAL A 113 -1.08 -13.48 -1.13
CA VAL A 113 -1.31 -12.06 -1.50
C VAL A 113 -0.26 -11.58 -2.49
N ASP A 114 0.96 -12.06 -2.39
CA ASP A 114 2.07 -11.75 -3.31
C ASP A 114 1.73 -12.13 -4.76
N ASP A 115 1.20 -13.34 -4.99
CA ASP A 115 0.74 -13.77 -6.31
C ASP A 115 -0.47 -12.96 -6.79
N ALA A 116 -1.44 -12.69 -5.92
CA ALA A 116 -2.60 -11.88 -6.24
C ALA A 116 -2.23 -10.42 -6.57
N MET A 117 -1.23 -9.83 -5.89
CA MET A 117 -0.67 -8.50 -6.20
C MET A 117 -0.04 -8.47 -7.58
N ARG A 118 0.80 -9.47 -7.89
CA ARG A 118 1.42 -9.60 -9.21
C ARG A 118 0.37 -9.69 -10.32
N ALA A 119 -0.63 -10.55 -10.14
CA ALA A 119 -1.72 -10.70 -11.09
C ALA A 119 -2.51 -9.40 -11.29
N ALA A 120 -2.81 -8.65 -10.21
CA ALA A 120 -3.48 -7.36 -10.28
C ALA A 120 -2.64 -6.33 -11.05
N TRP A 121 -1.34 -6.26 -10.79
CA TRP A 121 -0.41 -5.37 -11.49
C TRP A 121 -0.29 -5.69 -12.98
N GLU A 122 -0.19 -6.97 -13.34
CA GLU A 122 -0.14 -7.42 -14.73
C GLU A 122 -1.43 -7.12 -15.49
N ARG A 123 -2.57 -7.16 -14.81
CA ARG A 123 -3.88 -6.74 -15.34
C ARG A 123 -3.96 -5.21 -15.55
N GLY A 124 -3.11 -4.43 -14.89
CA GLY A 124 -3.00 -2.98 -15.04
C GLY A 124 -3.55 -2.17 -13.87
N ALA A 125 -3.83 -2.79 -12.73
CA ALA A 125 -4.07 -2.05 -11.49
C ALA A 125 -2.83 -1.22 -11.15
N VAL A 126 -3.05 0.00 -10.67
CA VAL A 126 -1.97 0.85 -10.14
C VAL A 126 -1.64 0.35 -8.76
N LEU A 127 -0.42 -0.12 -8.56
CA LEU A 127 0.08 -0.41 -7.22
C LEU A 127 0.68 0.85 -6.61
N GLY A 128 0.44 1.06 -5.34
CA GLY A 128 1.05 2.15 -4.60
C GLY A 128 1.27 1.79 -3.15
N GLY A 129 2.09 2.57 -2.47
CA GLY A 129 2.29 2.35 -1.05
C GLY A 129 3.34 3.27 -0.43
N VAL A 130 3.32 3.30 0.90
CA VAL A 130 4.14 4.16 1.72
C VAL A 130 5.02 3.33 2.66
N SER A 131 6.29 3.72 2.81
CA SER A 131 7.21 3.07 3.76
C SER A 131 7.34 1.57 3.49
N ALA A 132 6.91 0.69 4.40
CA ALA A 132 6.85 -0.76 4.17
C ALA A 132 6.12 -1.12 2.86
N GLY A 133 5.00 -0.44 2.56
CA GLY A 133 4.24 -0.59 1.33
C GLY A 133 4.93 -0.01 0.09
N SER A 134 6.03 0.73 0.25
CA SER A 134 6.94 1.13 -0.81
C SER A 134 8.06 0.11 -1.01
N ILE A 135 8.67 -0.37 0.08
CA ILE A 135 9.76 -1.34 0.04
C ILE A 135 9.32 -2.66 -0.58
N CYS A 136 8.09 -3.12 -0.28
CA CYS A 136 7.60 -4.45 -0.67
C CYS A 136 7.61 -4.69 -2.20
N TRP A 137 7.54 -3.66 -3.03
CA TRP A 137 7.56 -3.79 -4.50
C TRP A 137 8.94 -4.07 -5.08
N HIS A 138 9.99 -3.75 -4.34
CA HIS A 138 11.39 -3.84 -4.73
C HIS A 138 11.99 -5.20 -4.37
N THR A 139 13.28 -5.38 -4.65
CA THR A 139 14.02 -6.56 -4.16
C THR A 139 14.14 -6.55 -2.65
N GLY A 140 14.05 -5.38 -2.03
CA GLY A 140 14.11 -5.14 -0.60
C GLY A 140 14.58 -3.73 -0.27
N GLY A 141 15.05 -3.52 0.95
CA GLY A 141 15.58 -2.24 1.42
C GLY A 141 15.87 -2.22 2.92
N PRO A 142 16.45 -1.14 3.42
CA PRO A 142 16.67 -0.96 4.85
C PRO A 142 15.32 -0.77 5.56
N THR A 143 15.17 -1.35 6.74
CA THR A 143 13.95 -1.32 7.55
C THR A 143 14.26 -1.45 9.03
N ASP A 144 13.43 -0.85 9.87
CA ASP A 144 13.37 -0.99 11.32
C ASP A 144 12.41 -2.10 11.79
N SER A 145 11.96 -2.96 10.88
CA SER A 145 10.99 -4.04 11.18
C SER A 145 11.45 -5.03 12.24
N PHE A 146 12.74 -5.08 12.55
CA PHE A 146 13.35 -6.01 13.50
C PHE A 146 13.84 -5.36 14.81
N GLY A 147 13.76 -4.04 14.92
CA GLY A 147 14.23 -3.26 16.07
C GLY A 147 14.62 -1.83 15.69
N SER A 148 15.30 -1.13 16.58
CA SER A 148 15.69 0.27 16.37
C SER A 148 16.82 0.46 15.35
N GLU A 149 17.57 -0.58 15.02
CA GLU A 149 18.62 -0.53 14.01
C GLU A 149 18.07 -0.93 12.64
N LEU A 150 18.52 -0.23 11.60
CA LEU A 150 18.15 -0.57 10.23
C LEU A 150 18.82 -1.87 9.79
N VAL A 151 18.00 -2.83 9.40
CA VAL A 151 18.43 -4.13 8.84
C VAL A 151 17.89 -4.26 7.41
N ALA A 152 18.64 -4.89 6.53
CA ALA A 152 18.19 -5.10 5.16
C ALA A 152 17.16 -6.23 5.07
N VAL A 153 15.98 -5.94 4.54
CA VAL A 153 15.08 -6.94 3.95
C VAL A 153 15.50 -7.17 2.50
N THR A 154 15.66 -8.43 2.10
CA THR A 154 16.16 -8.81 0.76
C THR A 154 15.19 -9.69 -0.02
N ASN A 155 13.98 -9.84 0.47
CA ASN A 155 12.98 -10.75 -0.05
C ASN A 155 11.66 -10.05 -0.41
N GLY A 156 11.69 -8.81 -0.91
CA GLY A 156 10.53 -8.13 -1.45
C GLY A 156 9.94 -8.86 -2.67
N LEU A 157 8.87 -8.34 -3.25
CA LEU A 157 8.19 -8.96 -4.39
C LEU A 157 9.00 -8.89 -5.69
N ALA A 158 10.04 -8.05 -5.73
CA ALA A 158 10.91 -7.84 -6.88
C ALA A 158 10.15 -7.53 -8.20
N LEU A 159 9.03 -6.80 -8.11
CA LEU A 159 8.36 -6.22 -9.27
C LEU A 159 9.23 -5.13 -9.90
N LEU A 160 10.01 -4.45 -9.07
CA LEU A 160 11.05 -3.50 -9.43
C LEU A 160 12.41 -4.09 -9.04
N PRO A 161 13.37 -4.22 -9.98
CA PRO A 161 14.64 -4.94 -9.76
C PRO A 161 15.70 -4.08 -9.05
N TYR A 162 15.29 -3.27 -8.08
CA TYR A 162 16.15 -2.36 -7.32
C TYR A 162 15.87 -2.49 -5.82
N GLY A 163 16.84 -2.07 -4.98
CA GLY A 163 16.59 -1.80 -3.56
C GLY A 163 15.88 -0.46 -3.40
N ASN A 164 15.14 -0.28 -2.29
CA ASN A 164 14.43 0.95 -1.98
C ASN A 164 14.70 1.40 -0.54
N GLY A 165 15.23 2.63 -0.38
CA GLY A 165 15.31 3.34 0.89
C GLY A 165 14.16 4.33 1.01
N VAL A 166 13.46 4.29 2.13
CA VAL A 166 12.37 5.22 2.46
C VAL A 166 12.80 6.18 3.56
N HIS A 167 12.08 7.30 3.71
CA HIS A 167 12.35 8.31 4.75
C HIS A 167 13.80 8.86 4.72
N TYR A 168 14.40 8.97 3.53
CA TYR A 168 15.81 9.35 3.36
C TYR A 168 16.15 10.74 3.93
N ASP A 169 15.21 11.66 3.89
CA ASP A 169 15.31 13.05 4.36
C ASP A 169 14.59 13.29 5.70
N SER A 170 14.12 12.26 6.36
CA SER A 170 13.56 12.37 7.71
C SER A 170 14.69 12.56 8.72
N GLU A 171 14.58 13.58 9.57
CA GLU A 171 15.48 13.72 10.73
C GLU A 171 15.28 12.52 11.67
N ALA A 172 16.41 11.99 12.15
CA ALA A 172 16.45 10.84 13.05
C ALA A 172 16.06 11.24 14.49
#